data_4b920db3622eef87e7765b94d919eabc
#
_entry.id   4b920db3622eef87e7765b94d919eabc
#
_cell.length_a   1.000
_cell.length_b   1.000
_cell.length_c   1.000
_cell.angle_alpha   90.00
_cell.angle_beta   90.00
_cell.angle_gamma   90.00
#
_symmetry.space_group_name_H-M   'P 1'
#
loop_
_entity.id
_entity.type
_entity.pdbx_description
1 polymer ?
#
loop_
_entity_poly.entity_id
_entity_poly.type
_entity_poly.pdbx_seq_one_letter_code
_entity_poly.pdbx_strand_id
1 'polypeptide(L)'
;MNKEDIQEYFKLRMVEALHKDTLDSFRVRTNNVISILHELSKILEGWLEGNIKRFETVDFCIKEAKELIDKDECIVFSFLNKQLLKEELDSYIANSRQKKNEVDTAGTKQLLFLIDTIYSSNNSIYLEKCIEKIHELLSFEADIPDAEFVPTIDNINYYISSLCCEFLRLGYSKVYLYTYFKVFLENKKNIPFETAFSKMKENFLSNTEKDFTVIFKLEFQDKVAAQRATNKIKNIVEELSLDIQKSITRQPSYKISNAFIRYYVVNKKALDTGIVTRLAYEDLSNDFDFNLEDIANLKMPSTALVINDSFIRNEKVYYFDNKEDIVVTESQPLGETIYNIKQNTLSKDIQDRLYSALRHLRIGDQQTEIEQRFINYWIALEFIFASPRSSESTFERIKKYLPEILECCYVKRNILYINKWLRGKKVLKDQTSWDTLSDKDKEVIIGQVDILTKYRLLKLKARMCHKDKTKEYIKNHRNNLEYHITRIYRLRNELIHEAAIKQDMVNVTSNLRFYLVFTLNQLIVFLIERKDSTRELDISHFLGKFNILSKYLKKECTINNFMSMVSIDKFII
;
A
#
# COMPACT_ATOMS: atom_id res chain seq x y z
N MET A 1 -6.77 -17.57 -26.26
CA MET A 1 -5.70 -16.64 -25.79
C MET A 1 -4.36 -17.30 -26.11
N ASN A 2 -3.51 -16.60 -26.83
CA ASN A 2 -2.21 -17.11 -27.25
C ASN A 2 -1.07 -16.70 -26.31
N LYS A 3 0.15 -17.19 -26.58
CA LYS A 3 1.37 -16.89 -25.80
C LYS A 3 1.66 -15.37 -25.73
N GLU A 4 1.49 -14.66 -26.84
CA GLU A 4 1.76 -13.22 -26.92
C GLU A 4 0.83 -12.41 -26.00
N ASP A 5 -0.46 -12.79 -25.94
CA ASP A 5 -1.44 -12.19 -25.06
C ASP A 5 -1.03 -12.31 -23.58
N ILE A 6 -0.52 -13.50 -23.18
CA ILE A 6 -0.09 -13.77 -21.80
C ILE A 6 1.14 -12.92 -21.44
N GLN A 7 2.10 -12.84 -22.36
CA GLN A 7 3.30 -12.02 -22.19
C GLN A 7 2.96 -10.52 -22.11
N GLU A 8 2.00 -10.07 -22.93
CA GLU A 8 1.51 -8.69 -22.87
C GLU A 8 0.77 -8.41 -21.55
N TYR A 9 -0.06 -9.36 -21.08
CA TYR A 9 -0.69 -9.28 -19.77
C TYR A 9 0.35 -9.10 -18.66
N PHE A 10 1.43 -9.90 -18.65
CA PHE A 10 2.50 -9.79 -17.67
C PHE A 10 3.09 -8.37 -17.63
N LYS A 11 3.47 -7.82 -18.79
CA LYS A 11 4.06 -6.48 -18.89
C LYS A 11 3.12 -5.40 -18.36
N LEU A 12 1.87 -5.40 -18.83
CA LEU A 12 0.85 -4.43 -18.43
C LEU A 12 0.56 -4.53 -16.93
N ARG A 13 0.47 -5.75 -16.39
CA ARG A 13 0.14 -5.99 -15.00
C ARG A 13 1.27 -5.59 -14.05
N MET A 14 2.54 -5.84 -14.42
CA MET A 14 3.70 -5.38 -13.64
C MET A 14 3.72 -3.87 -13.51
N VAL A 15 3.54 -3.15 -14.62
CA VAL A 15 3.52 -1.68 -14.61
C VAL A 15 2.38 -1.16 -13.75
N GLU A 16 1.19 -1.73 -13.89
CA GLU A 16 0.04 -1.27 -13.12
C GLU A 16 0.16 -1.55 -11.64
N ALA A 17 0.55 -2.78 -11.26
CA ALA A 17 0.68 -3.18 -9.86
C ALA A 17 1.63 -2.25 -9.07
N LEU A 18 2.64 -1.72 -9.75
CA LEU A 18 3.67 -0.86 -9.19
C LEU A 18 3.37 0.65 -9.36
N HIS A 19 2.32 1.02 -10.12
CA HIS A 19 1.99 2.44 -10.31
C HIS A 19 1.42 3.05 -9.02
N LYS A 20 1.87 4.27 -8.70
CA LYS A 20 1.51 4.98 -7.46
C LYS A 20 0.01 5.28 -7.31
N ASP A 21 -0.70 5.49 -8.44
CA ASP A 21 -2.12 5.87 -8.47
C ASP A 21 -3.04 4.66 -8.76
N THR A 22 -2.53 3.44 -8.64
CA THR A 22 -3.34 2.23 -8.84
C THR A 22 -4.34 2.07 -7.70
N LEU A 23 -5.60 1.75 -8.05
CA LEU A 23 -6.64 1.45 -7.07
C LEU A 23 -6.18 0.28 -6.16
N ASP A 24 -6.48 0.37 -4.87
CA ASP A 24 -6.11 -0.62 -3.85
C ASP A 24 -6.44 -2.07 -4.23
N SER A 25 -7.58 -2.29 -4.91
CA SER A 25 -8.00 -3.61 -5.43
C SER A 25 -7.03 -4.23 -6.44
N PHE A 26 -6.19 -3.44 -7.06
CA PHE A 26 -5.27 -3.84 -8.12
C PHE A 26 -3.80 -3.65 -7.75
N ARG A 27 -3.51 -3.18 -6.54
CA ARG A 27 -2.15 -3.07 -6.02
C ARG A 27 -1.55 -4.43 -5.70
N VAL A 28 -0.25 -4.43 -5.52
CA VAL A 28 0.49 -5.57 -4.99
C VAL A 28 -0.01 -5.89 -3.59
N ARG A 29 -0.11 -7.17 -3.26
CA ARG A 29 -0.38 -7.62 -1.89
C ARG A 29 0.73 -7.14 -0.95
N THR A 30 0.41 -7.03 0.33
CA THR A 30 1.40 -6.67 1.34
C THR A 30 2.43 -7.79 1.54
N ASN A 31 1.97 -9.06 1.49
CA ASN A 31 2.79 -10.23 1.75
C ASN A 31 2.74 -11.24 0.60
N ASN A 32 3.86 -11.90 0.37
CA ASN A 32 3.96 -13.23 -0.24
C ASN A 32 4.13 -14.28 0.87
N VAL A 33 4.34 -15.52 0.48
CA VAL A 33 4.46 -16.63 1.44
C VAL A 33 5.73 -16.50 2.30
N ILE A 34 6.84 -16.01 1.76
CA ILE A 34 8.09 -15.84 2.54
C ILE A 34 7.99 -14.68 3.53
N SER A 35 7.44 -13.55 3.09
CA SER A 35 7.29 -12.41 3.98
C SER A 35 6.29 -12.67 5.12
N ILE A 36 5.21 -13.43 4.86
CA ILE A 36 4.26 -13.78 5.93
C ILE A 36 4.83 -14.80 6.92
N LEU A 37 5.66 -15.74 6.47
CA LEU A 37 6.35 -16.67 7.38
C LEU A 37 7.33 -15.92 8.29
N HIS A 38 8.08 -14.98 7.76
CA HIS A 38 8.95 -14.12 8.56
C HIS A 38 8.17 -13.24 9.54
N GLU A 39 7.06 -12.67 9.10
CA GLU A 39 6.16 -11.90 9.98
C GLU A 39 5.57 -12.77 11.08
N LEU A 40 5.15 -13.99 10.76
CA LEU A 40 4.60 -14.96 11.72
C LEU A 40 5.65 -15.38 12.75
N SER A 41 6.90 -15.63 12.35
CA SER A 41 8.01 -15.91 13.27
C SER A 41 8.13 -14.78 14.31
N LYS A 42 8.25 -13.52 13.87
CA LYS A 42 8.33 -12.37 14.78
C LYS A 42 7.11 -12.22 15.70
N ILE A 43 5.92 -12.52 15.20
CA ILE A 43 4.69 -12.47 16.00
C ILE A 43 4.70 -13.56 17.06
N LEU A 44 5.14 -14.77 16.75
CA LEU A 44 5.25 -15.86 17.70
C LEU A 44 6.30 -15.58 18.79
N GLU A 45 7.45 -15.00 18.42
CA GLU A 45 8.46 -14.51 19.38
C GLU A 45 7.85 -13.47 20.32
N GLY A 46 7.23 -12.42 19.78
CA GLY A 46 6.59 -11.37 20.59
C GLY A 46 5.44 -11.90 21.46
N TRP A 47 4.75 -12.99 21.02
CA TRP A 47 3.76 -13.68 21.83
C TRP A 47 4.37 -14.42 23.00
N LEU A 48 5.51 -15.10 22.79
CA LEU A 48 6.28 -15.77 23.84
C LEU A 48 6.84 -14.79 24.88
N GLU A 49 7.29 -13.63 24.44
CA GLU A 49 7.87 -12.57 25.29
C GLU A 49 6.80 -11.74 26.02
N GLY A 50 5.52 -11.91 25.67
CA GLY A 50 4.41 -11.13 26.21
C GLY A 50 4.29 -9.70 25.66
N ASN A 51 5.05 -9.36 24.63
CA ASN A 51 4.94 -8.07 23.90
C ASN A 51 3.63 -8.00 23.12
N ILE A 52 3.19 -9.13 22.57
CA ILE A 52 1.87 -9.29 21.95
C ILE A 52 0.90 -9.85 22.99
N LYS A 53 -0.08 -9.03 23.38
CA LYS A 53 -1.02 -9.36 24.48
C LYS A 53 -2.30 -10.06 24.02
N ARG A 54 -2.57 -10.07 22.69
CA ARG A 54 -3.84 -10.58 22.14
C ARG A 54 -3.55 -11.70 21.16
N PHE A 55 -4.02 -12.91 21.47
CA PHE A 55 -3.90 -14.07 20.58
C PHE A 55 -4.51 -13.83 19.19
N GLU A 56 -5.49 -12.95 19.11
CA GLU A 56 -6.14 -12.59 17.85
C GLU A 56 -5.15 -12.07 16.77
N THR A 57 -4.05 -11.40 17.17
CA THR A 57 -2.98 -10.99 16.26
C THR A 57 -2.25 -12.19 15.65
N VAL A 58 -1.99 -13.22 16.47
CA VAL A 58 -1.39 -14.49 16.04
C VAL A 58 -2.36 -15.23 15.10
N ASP A 59 -3.63 -15.37 15.50
CA ASP A 59 -4.69 -16.06 14.75
C ASP A 59 -4.86 -15.45 13.34
N PHE A 60 -4.87 -14.12 13.21
CA PHE A 60 -4.97 -13.45 11.91
C PHE A 60 -3.75 -13.70 11.02
N CYS A 61 -2.54 -13.62 11.59
CA CYS A 61 -1.33 -13.88 10.82
C CYS A 61 -1.25 -15.33 10.33
N ILE A 62 -1.64 -16.29 11.18
CA ILE A 62 -1.72 -17.71 10.79
C ILE A 62 -2.73 -17.93 9.67
N LYS A 63 -3.91 -17.30 9.74
CA LYS A 63 -4.92 -17.41 8.67
C LYS A 63 -4.41 -16.87 7.35
N GLU A 64 -3.79 -15.69 7.35
CA GLU A 64 -3.18 -15.11 6.14
C GLU A 64 -2.07 -16.01 5.61
N ALA A 65 -1.20 -16.53 6.48
CA ALA A 65 -0.15 -17.47 6.10
C ALA A 65 -0.72 -18.73 5.43
N LYS A 66 -1.77 -19.33 5.98
CA LYS A 66 -2.44 -20.50 5.40
C LYS A 66 -2.99 -20.22 4.00
N GLU A 67 -3.66 -19.07 3.80
CA GLU A 67 -4.21 -18.68 2.50
C GLU A 67 -3.11 -18.53 1.44
N LEU A 68 -1.93 -18.00 1.83
CA LEU A 68 -0.80 -17.83 0.93
C LEU A 68 -0.09 -19.17 0.67
N ILE A 69 0.16 -19.99 1.70
CA ILE A 69 0.75 -21.32 1.58
C ILE A 69 -0.08 -22.21 0.66
N ASP A 70 -1.41 -22.12 0.73
CA ASP A 70 -2.30 -22.93 -0.10
C ASP A 70 -2.10 -22.71 -1.60
N LYS A 71 -1.88 -21.47 -1.98
CA LYS A 71 -1.78 -21.04 -3.39
C LYS A 71 -0.37 -21.12 -3.95
N ASP A 72 0.64 -21.18 -3.09
CA ASP A 72 2.04 -21.10 -3.50
C ASP A 72 2.62 -22.47 -3.83
N GLU A 73 3.27 -22.58 -4.98
CA GLU A 73 3.99 -23.76 -5.43
C GLU A 73 5.52 -23.57 -5.45
N CYS A 74 5.99 -22.34 -5.13
CA CYS A 74 7.42 -22.02 -5.15
C CYS A 74 8.14 -22.39 -3.84
N ILE A 75 7.39 -22.64 -2.77
CA ILE A 75 7.96 -23.11 -1.51
C ILE A 75 8.44 -24.55 -1.62
N VAL A 76 9.68 -24.77 -1.20
CA VAL A 76 10.28 -26.10 -1.06
C VAL A 76 10.12 -26.56 0.39
N PHE A 77 9.53 -27.74 0.56
CA PHE A 77 9.39 -28.42 1.85
C PHE A 77 10.44 -29.53 1.91
N SER A 78 11.49 -29.37 2.72
CA SER A 78 12.61 -30.32 2.78
C SER A 78 12.28 -31.63 3.48
N PHE A 79 11.50 -31.60 4.56
CA PHE A 79 11.11 -32.79 5.35
C PHE A 79 9.65 -32.75 5.81
N LEU A 80 8.98 -31.61 5.64
CA LEU A 80 7.55 -31.45 5.90
C LEU A 80 6.81 -31.36 4.55
N ASN A 81 5.60 -31.80 4.51
CA ASN A 81 4.72 -31.49 3.40
C ASN A 81 3.80 -30.31 3.76
N LYS A 82 3.26 -29.67 2.73
CA LYS A 82 2.33 -28.54 2.85
C LYS A 82 1.12 -28.83 3.73
N GLN A 83 0.59 -30.06 3.65
CA GLN A 83 -0.58 -30.48 4.40
C GLN A 83 -0.28 -30.56 5.91
N LEU A 84 0.85 -31.15 6.29
CA LEU A 84 1.26 -31.26 7.68
C LEU A 84 1.46 -29.87 8.33
N LEU A 85 2.09 -28.93 7.62
CA LEU A 85 2.23 -27.56 8.12
C LEU A 85 0.85 -26.92 8.41
N LYS A 86 -0.11 -27.12 7.51
CA LYS A 86 -1.47 -26.59 7.71
C LYS A 86 -2.18 -27.21 8.89
N GLU A 87 -2.02 -28.50 9.10
CA GLU A 87 -2.57 -29.23 10.25
C GLU A 87 -1.96 -28.73 11.57
N GLU A 88 -0.65 -28.48 11.60
CA GLU A 88 0.03 -27.91 12.77
C GLU A 88 -0.47 -26.48 13.08
N LEU A 89 -0.63 -25.65 12.06
CA LEU A 89 -1.20 -24.30 12.19
C LEU A 89 -2.64 -24.33 12.74
N ASP A 90 -3.48 -25.26 12.26
CA ASP A 90 -4.87 -25.42 12.74
C ASP A 90 -4.92 -25.95 14.17
N SER A 91 -4.10 -26.95 14.48
CA SER A 91 -3.98 -27.52 15.82
C SER A 91 -3.55 -26.45 16.83
N TYR A 92 -2.55 -25.64 16.47
CA TYR A 92 -2.08 -24.55 17.32
C TYR A 92 -3.18 -23.51 17.60
N ILE A 93 -3.94 -23.10 16.58
CA ILE A 93 -5.08 -22.18 16.76
C ILE A 93 -6.13 -22.78 17.68
N ALA A 94 -6.49 -24.05 17.48
CA ALA A 94 -7.51 -24.74 18.27
C ALA A 94 -7.10 -24.83 19.77
N ASN A 95 -5.86 -25.24 20.02
CA ASN A 95 -5.30 -25.36 21.37
C ASN A 95 -5.20 -24.00 22.09
N SER A 96 -4.71 -22.97 21.39
CA SER A 96 -4.53 -21.65 21.98
C SER A 96 -5.86 -20.95 22.28
N ARG A 97 -6.91 -21.17 21.49
CA ARG A 97 -8.26 -20.65 21.78
C ARG A 97 -8.87 -21.27 23.03
N GLN A 98 -8.60 -22.55 23.32
CA GLN A 98 -9.06 -23.22 24.53
C GLN A 98 -8.41 -22.62 25.80
N LYS A 99 -7.16 -22.16 25.71
CA LYS A 99 -6.37 -21.57 26.80
C LYS A 99 -6.70 -20.10 27.11
N LYS A 100 -7.72 -19.50 26.49
CA LYS A 100 -8.22 -18.13 26.77
C LYS A 100 -7.12 -17.06 26.86
N ASN A 101 -6.24 -16.98 25.86
CA ASN A 101 -5.08 -16.07 25.78
C ASN A 101 -3.89 -16.40 26.70
N GLU A 102 -3.86 -17.54 27.38
CA GLU A 102 -2.63 -18.03 27.98
C GLU A 102 -1.67 -18.54 26.91
N VAL A 103 -0.38 -18.21 27.07
CA VAL A 103 0.64 -18.61 26.11
C VAL A 103 0.91 -20.11 26.21
N ASP A 104 0.66 -20.85 25.15
CA ASP A 104 1.13 -22.21 25.01
C ASP A 104 2.61 -22.23 24.64
N THR A 105 3.48 -22.08 25.64
CA THR A 105 4.92 -21.92 25.43
C THR A 105 5.53 -23.07 24.63
N ALA A 106 5.14 -24.32 24.89
CA ALA A 106 5.67 -25.49 24.20
C ALA A 106 5.20 -25.54 22.74
N GLY A 107 3.89 -25.40 22.50
CA GLY A 107 3.32 -25.39 21.16
C GLY A 107 3.81 -24.20 20.34
N THR A 108 3.96 -23.02 20.97
CA THR A 108 4.49 -21.83 20.28
C THR A 108 5.95 -22.02 19.83
N LYS A 109 6.82 -22.58 20.69
CA LYS A 109 8.21 -22.90 20.35
C LYS A 109 8.32 -23.93 19.24
N GLN A 110 7.46 -24.95 19.27
CA GLN A 110 7.41 -25.97 18.22
C GLN A 110 7.02 -25.34 16.88
N LEU A 111 5.94 -24.54 16.87
CA LEU A 111 5.48 -23.87 15.66
C LEU A 111 6.54 -22.88 15.13
N LEU A 112 7.17 -22.11 16.01
CA LEU A 112 8.25 -21.19 15.66
C LEU A 112 9.41 -21.91 14.96
N PHE A 113 9.86 -23.04 15.54
CA PHE A 113 10.90 -23.87 14.93
C PHE A 113 10.54 -24.34 13.50
N LEU A 114 9.30 -24.77 13.30
CA LEU A 114 8.81 -25.20 11.98
C LEU A 114 8.81 -24.05 10.97
N ILE A 115 8.28 -22.89 11.36
CA ILE A 115 8.22 -21.68 10.53
C ILE A 115 9.64 -21.23 10.15
N ASP A 116 10.55 -21.13 11.12
CA ASP A 116 11.92 -20.69 10.89
C ASP A 116 12.71 -21.66 9.99
N THR A 117 12.46 -22.95 10.12
CA THR A 117 13.07 -23.95 9.27
C THR A 117 12.62 -23.78 7.81
N ILE A 118 11.32 -23.61 7.57
CA ILE A 118 10.78 -23.41 6.23
C ILE A 118 11.28 -22.08 5.66
N TYR A 119 11.21 -21.00 6.45
CA TYR A 119 11.70 -19.69 6.05
C TYR A 119 13.17 -19.74 5.65
N SER A 120 14.05 -20.30 6.49
CA SER A 120 15.49 -20.36 6.24
C SER A 120 15.83 -21.17 4.99
N SER A 121 15.09 -22.27 4.75
CA SER A 121 15.28 -23.12 3.56
C SER A 121 14.86 -22.43 2.25
N ASN A 122 13.99 -21.45 2.30
CA ASN A 122 13.41 -20.83 1.10
C ASN A 122 13.85 -19.38 0.88
N ASN A 123 14.28 -18.67 1.92
CA ASN A 123 14.56 -17.24 1.86
C ASN A 123 15.51 -16.81 0.73
N SER A 124 16.55 -17.62 0.43
CA SER A 124 17.55 -17.32 -0.61
C SER A 124 17.13 -17.76 -2.02
N ILE A 125 16.24 -18.75 -2.14
CA ILE A 125 15.89 -19.37 -3.42
C ILE A 125 14.50 -18.96 -3.95
N TYR A 126 13.66 -18.38 -3.12
CA TYR A 126 12.27 -18.10 -3.46
C TYR A 126 12.11 -17.15 -4.66
N LEU A 127 12.96 -16.10 -4.75
CA LEU A 127 12.94 -15.19 -5.89
C LEU A 127 13.15 -15.94 -7.21
N GLU A 128 14.18 -16.79 -7.26
CA GLU A 128 14.49 -17.59 -8.45
C GLU A 128 13.33 -18.51 -8.81
N LYS A 129 12.79 -19.24 -7.82
CA LYS A 129 11.63 -20.13 -8.02
C LYS A 129 10.39 -19.39 -8.51
N CYS A 130 10.14 -18.20 -7.97
CA CYS A 130 9.02 -17.37 -8.41
C CYS A 130 9.20 -16.88 -9.86
N ILE A 131 10.42 -16.46 -10.25
CA ILE A 131 10.73 -16.07 -11.64
C ILE A 131 10.60 -17.28 -12.58
N GLU A 132 11.11 -18.45 -12.20
CA GLU A 132 10.99 -19.69 -12.99
C GLU A 132 9.53 -20.08 -13.20
N LYS A 133 8.71 -20.02 -12.14
CA LYS A 133 7.28 -20.33 -12.24
C LYS A 133 6.53 -19.35 -13.15
N ILE A 134 6.84 -18.06 -13.06
CA ILE A 134 6.29 -17.08 -13.99
C ILE A 134 6.72 -17.39 -15.43
N HIS A 135 7.99 -17.70 -15.66
CA HIS A 135 8.49 -18.04 -16.99
C HIS A 135 7.78 -19.27 -17.58
N GLU A 136 7.59 -20.31 -16.77
CA GLU A 136 6.81 -21.50 -17.13
C GLU A 136 5.40 -21.11 -17.60
N LEU A 137 4.70 -20.31 -16.79
CA LEU A 137 3.34 -19.86 -17.10
C LEU A 137 3.25 -18.96 -18.34
N LEU A 138 4.30 -18.17 -18.63
CA LEU A 138 4.37 -17.29 -19.80
C LEU A 138 4.85 -18.00 -21.08
N SER A 139 5.40 -19.23 -20.96
CA SER A 139 5.94 -20.02 -22.07
C SER A 139 4.94 -21.03 -22.63
N PHE A 140 3.72 -21.05 -22.13
CA PHE A 140 2.67 -21.98 -22.57
C PHE A 140 2.33 -21.76 -24.04
N GLU A 141 2.50 -22.80 -24.88
CA GLU A 141 2.38 -22.68 -26.34
C GLU A 141 0.98 -22.97 -26.88
N ALA A 142 0.10 -23.62 -26.09
CA ALA A 142 -1.23 -23.95 -26.52
C ALA A 142 -2.21 -22.77 -26.34
N ASP A 143 -3.16 -22.64 -27.24
CA ASP A 143 -4.24 -21.67 -27.08
C ASP A 143 -5.12 -22.04 -25.88
N ILE A 144 -5.26 -21.07 -24.95
CA ILE A 144 -6.09 -21.22 -23.76
C ILE A 144 -7.56 -20.99 -24.14
N PRO A 145 -8.46 -21.98 -23.89
CA PRO A 145 -9.88 -21.82 -24.10
C PRO A 145 -10.47 -20.65 -23.28
N ASP A 146 -11.52 -20.01 -23.79
CA ASP A 146 -12.16 -18.87 -23.09
C ASP A 146 -12.65 -19.23 -21.67
N ALA A 147 -13.08 -20.47 -21.44
CA ALA A 147 -13.50 -20.95 -20.12
C ALA A 147 -12.34 -20.97 -19.09
N GLU A 148 -11.12 -21.22 -19.54
CA GLU A 148 -9.92 -21.31 -18.71
C GLU A 148 -9.16 -19.97 -18.62
N PHE A 149 -9.57 -18.98 -19.39
CA PHE A 149 -8.91 -17.68 -19.45
C PHE A 149 -8.75 -17.02 -18.07
N VAL A 150 -9.85 -16.84 -17.34
CA VAL A 150 -9.83 -16.16 -16.03
C VAL A 150 -9.05 -16.96 -14.99
N PRO A 151 -9.22 -18.28 -14.82
CA PRO A 151 -8.42 -19.08 -13.90
C PRO A 151 -6.92 -19.02 -14.19
N THR A 152 -6.51 -19.13 -15.46
CA THR A 152 -5.10 -19.07 -15.87
C THR A 152 -4.49 -17.72 -15.54
N ILE A 153 -5.17 -16.64 -15.89
CA ILE A 153 -4.71 -15.29 -15.57
C ILE A 153 -4.70 -15.04 -14.04
N ASP A 154 -5.64 -15.61 -13.30
CA ASP A 154 -5.63 -15.53 -11.82
C ASP A 154 -4.37 -16.16 -11.23
N ASN A 155 -3.92 -17.29 -11.76
CA ASN A 155 -2.69 -17.96 -11.36
C ASN A 155 -1.46 -17.10 -11.69
N ILE A 156 -1.35 -16.61 -12.92
CA ILE A 156 -0.27 -15.69 -13.33
C ILE A 156 -0.25 -14.44 -12.45
N ASN A 157 -1.40 -13.83 -12.18
CA ASN A 157 -1.51 -12.64 -11.33
C ASN A 157 -1.10 -12.91 -9.87
N TYR A 158 -1.34 -14.14 -9.37
CA TYR A 158 -0.85 -14.56 -8.06
C TYR A 158 0.69 -14.47 -8.00
N TYR A 159 1.39 -15.06 -8.98
CA TYR A 159 2.85 -15.05 -9.00
C TYR A 159 3.45 -13.69 -9.34
N ILE A 160 2.79 -12.88 -10.19
CA ILE A 160 3.19 -11.48 -10.40
C ILE A 160 3.14 -10.71 -9.06
N SER A 161 2.08 -10.88 -8.28
CA SER A 161 1.98 -10.23 -6.97
C SER A 161 3.03 -10.75 -6.00
N SER A 162 3.30 -12.05 -5.99
CA SER A 162 4.35 -12.67 -5.16
C SER A 162 5.74 -12.17 -5.54
N LEU A 163 6.03 -12.04 -6.84
CA LEU A 163 7.29 -11.49 -7.35
C LEU A 163 7.47 -10.02 -6.95
N CYS A 164 6.44 -9.19 -7.10
CA CYS A 164 6.50 -7.79 -6.67
C CYS A 164 6.72 -7.67 -5.16
N CYS A 165 6.04 -8.48 -4.34
CA CYS A 165 6.27 -8.52 -2.90
C CYS A 165 7.71 -8.91 -2.58
N GLU A 166 8.26 -9.89 -3.31
CA GLU A 166 9.62 -10.34 -3.11
C GLU A 166 10.66 -9.28 -3.45
N PHE A 167 10.50 -8.57 -4.56
CA PHE A 167 11.36 -7.44 -4.90
C PHE A 167 11.34 -6.36 -3.80
N LEU A 168 10.16 -6.02 -3.29
CA LEU A 168 10.04 -5.04 -2.20
C LEU A 168 10.69 -5.55 -0.90
N ARG A 169 10.53 -6.84 -0.57
CA ARG A 169 11.15 -7.48 0.59
C ARG A 169 12.67 -7.49 0.51
N LEU A 170 13.22 -7.70 -0.68
CA LEU A 170 14.67 -7.66 -0.93
C LEU A 170 15.25 -6.24 -0.92
N GLY A 171 14.41 -5.23 -0.76
CA GLY A 171 14.81 -3.85 -0.60
C GLY A 171 14.80 -3.01 -1.88
N TYR A 172 14.15 -3.46 -2.97
CA TYR A 172 13.93 -2.60 -4.13
C TYR A 172 12.82 -1.59 -3.86
N SER A 173 13.00 -0.34 -4.30
CA SER A 173 11.96 0.68 -4.21
C SER A 173 10.87 0.46 -5.26
N LYS A 174 9.62 0.72 -4.88
CA LYS A 174 8.47 0.60 -5.80
C LYS A 174 8.62 1.50 -7.03
N VAL A 175 9.21 2.68 -6.87
CA VAL A 175 9.45 3.65 -7.96
C VAL A 175 10.46 3.12 -8.97
N TYR A 176 11.55 2.53 -8.48
CA TYR A 176 12.54 1.89 -9.36
C TYR A 176 11.90 0.75 -10.15
N LEU A 177 11.20 -0.15 -9.46
CA LEU A 177 10.50 -1.27 -10.08
C LEU A 177 9.51 -0.80 -11.14
N TYR A 178 8.67 0.20 -10.83
CA TYR A 178 7.75 0.79 -11.80
C TYR A 178 8.47 1.31 -13.04
N THR A 179 9.56 2.07 -12.85
CA THR A 179 10.33 2.63 -13.96
C THR A 179 10.96 1.53 -14.81
N TYR A 180 11.52 0.51 -14.18
CA TYR A 180 12.10 -0.64 -14.85
C TYR A 180 11.08 -1.38 -15.72
N PHE A 181 9.93 -1.75 -15.15
CA PHE A 181 8.89 -2.48 -15.87
C PHE A 181 8.17 -1.62 -16.90
N LYS A 182 8.11 -0.30 -16.73
CA LYS A 182 7.64 0.61 -17.76
C LYS A 182 8.55 0.61 -18.99
N VAL A 183 9.87 0.65 -18.80
CA VAL A 183 10.85 0.51 -19.90
C VAL A 183 10.74 -0.87 -20.55
N PHE A 184 10.53 -1.91 -19.76
CA PHE A 184 10.31 -3.28 -20.24
C PHE A 184 9.04 -3.39 -21.10
N LEU A 185 7.94 -2.75 -20.69
CA LEU A 185 6.70 -2.68 -21.46
C LEU A 185 6.87 -1.89 -22.78
N GLU A 186 7.48 -0.69 -22.70
CA GLU A 186 7.64 0.18 -23.87
C GLU A 186 8.54 -0.43 -24.95
N ASN A 187 9.46 -1.28 -24.58
CA ASN A 187 10.37 -2.04 -25.46
C ASN A 187 10.85 -1.26 -26.71
N LYS A 188 11.29 -0.03 -26.53
CA LYS A 188 11.71 0.88 -27.64
C LYS A 188 12.81 0.32 -28.56
N LYS A 189 13.53 -0.72 -28.10
CA LYS A 189 14.59 -1.40 -28.85
C LYS A 189 14.11 -2.66 -29.57
N ASN A 190 12.83 -2.99 -29.52
CA ASN A 190 12.22 -4.19 -30.10
C ASN A 190 12.97 -5.50 -29.75
N ILE A 191 13.36 -5.63 -28.47
CA ILE A 191 14.04 -6.82 -27.95
C ILE A 191 12.99 -7.95 -27.83
N PRO A 192 13.27 -9.18 -28.31
CA PRO A 192 12.39 -10.32 -28.10
C PRO A 192 12.10 -10.54 -26.61
N PHE A 193 10.88 -10.97 -26.28
CA PHE A 193 10.41 -11.14 -24.91
C PHE A 193 11.35 -12.03 -24.09
N GLU A 194 11.75 -13.18 -24.62
CA GLU A 194 12.64 -14.14 -23.95
C GLU A 194 14.00 -13.51 -23.58
N THR A 195 14.56 -12.73 -24.50
CA THR A 195 15.82 -11.99 -24.24
C THR A 195 15.63 -10.91 -23.17
N ALA A 196 14.53 -10.18 -23.22
CA ALA A 196 14.22 -9.15 -22.23
C ALA A 196 13.96 -9.77 -20.85
N PHE A 197 13.25 -10.91 -20.80
CA PHE A 197 12.94 -11.65 -19.58
C PHE A 197 14.22 -12.25 -18.96
N SER A 198 15.10 -12.82 -19.76
CA SER A 198 16.41 -13.35 -19.31
C SER A 198 17.26 -12.25 -18.68
N LYS A 199 17.30 -11.05 -19.30
CA LYS A 199 18.00 -9.88 -18.72
C LYS A 199 17.37 -9.41 -17.41
N MET A 200 16.04 -9.45 -17.32
CA MET A 200 15.33 -9.16 -16.07
C MET A 200 15.73 -10.17 -14.98
N LYS A 201 15.68 -11.47 -15.28
CA LYS A 201 16.11 -12.54 -14.35
C LYS A 201 17.53 -12.28 -13.86
N GLU A 202 18.49 -12.07 -14.75
CA GLU A 202 19.89 -11.80 -14.41
C GLU A 202 20.04 -10.55 -13.52
N ASN A 203 19.38 -9.43 -13.89
CA ASN A 203 19.46 -8.18 -13.14
C ASN A 203 18.96 -8.31 -11.70
N PHE A 204 17.85 -9.01 -11.47
CA PHE A 204 17.27 -9.12 -10.14
C PHE A 204 17.89 -10.26 -9.30
N LEU A 205 18.37 -11.35 -9.91
CA LEU A 205 19.05 -12.41 -9.19
C LEU A 205 20.47 -12.02 -8.77
N SER A 206 21.16 -11.17 -9.53
CA SER A 206 22.47 -10.66 -9.12
C SER A 206 22.39 -9.84 -7.83
N ASN A 207 21.26 -9.17 -7.58
CA ASN A 207 20.99 -8.35 -6.39
C ASN A 207 22.18 -7.47 -5.97
N THR A 208 22.85 -6.87 -6.97
CA THR A 208 24.11 -6.16 -6.76
C THR A 208 23.87 -4.72 -6.39
N GLU A 209 24.37 -4.30 -5.24
CA GLU A 209 24.38 -2.90 -4.84
C GLU A 209 25.31 -2.09 -5.75
N LYS A 210 24.90 -0.86 -6.03
CA LYS A 210 25.63 0.12 -6.86
C LYS A 210 26.08 1.28 -6.00
N ASP A 211 27.19 1.91 -6.38
CA ASP A 211 27.67 3.12 -5.73
C ASP A 211 26.88 4.34 -6.22
N PHE A 212 26.46 5.17 -5.28
CA PHE A 212 25.73 6.42 -5.54
C PHE A 212 26.30 7.56 -4.71
N THR A 213 26.34 8.76 -5.30
CA THR A 213 26.51 10.01 -4.58
C THR A 213 25.13 10.68 -4.43
N VAL A 214 24.71 10.92 -3.19
CA VAL A 214 23.43 11.56 -2.88
C VAL A 214 23.68 12.95 -2.33
N ILE A 215 22.97 13.95 -2.86
CA ILE A 215 23.15 15.35 -2.50
C ILE A 215 21.78 15.94 -2.10
N PHE A 216 21.68 16.39 -0.86
CA PHE A 216 20.58 17.19 -0.39
C PHE A 216 20.96 18.65 -0.38
N LYS A 217 20.09 19.51 -0.93
CA LYS A 217 20.19 20.95 -0.80
C LYS A 217 19.50 21.39 0.48
N LEU A 218 20.25 22.02 1.36
CA LEU A 218 19.81 22.51 2.67
C LEU A 218 19.65 24.02 2.62
N GLU A 219 18.51 24.53 3.05
CA GLU A 219 18.21 25.97 3.09
C GLU A 219 18.00 26.39 4.54
N PHE A 220 18.96 27.11 5.09
CA PHE A 220 18.93 27.64 6.45
C PHE A 220 18.24 28.99 6.52
N GLN A 221 17.70 29.36 7.68
CA GLN A 221 17.05 30.65 7.86
C GLN A 221 18.07 31.79 8.01
N ASP A 222 19.27 31.50 8.52
CA ASP A 222 20.33 32.49 8.69
C ASP A 222 21.73 31.90 8.36
N LYS A 223 22.70 32.82 8.13
CA LYS A 223 24.07 32.49 7.78
C LYS A 223 24.82 31.81 8.92
N VAL A 224 24.49 32.16 10.17
CA VAL A 224 25.20 31.65 11.37
C VAL A 224 24.85 30.18 11.56
N ALA A 225 23.56 29.82 11.44
CA ALA A 225 23.11 28.43 11.49
C ALA A 225 23.75 27.59 10.35
N ALA A 226 23.80 28.14 9.13
CA ALA A 226 24.46 27.46 8.02
C ALA A 226 25.94 27.19 8.28
N GLN A 227 26.67 28.19 8.82
CA GLN A 227 28.09 28.05 9.17
C GLN A 227 28.33 27.07 10.30
N ARG A 228 27.47 27.08 11.34
CA ARG A 228 27.56 26.12 12.47
C ARG A 228 27.37 24.69 11.96
N ALA A 229 26.35 24.45 11.11
CA ALA A 229 26.10 23.13 10.54
C ALA A 229 27.30 22.63 9.71
N THR A 230 27.91 23.50 8.88
CA THR A 230 29.12 23.16 8.13
C THR A 230 30.30 22.79 9.03
N ASN A 231 30.45 23.48 10.19
CA ASN A 231 31.54 23.23 11.10
C ASN A 231 31.35 21.95 11.94
N LYS A 232 30.10 21.56 12.22
CA LYS A 232 29.76 20.44 13.10
C LYS A 232 29.53 19.12 12.33
N ILE A 233 28.91 19.18 11.15
CA ILE A 233 28.51 18.02 10.38
C ILE A 233 29.45 17.83 9.20
N LYS A 234 30.24 16.77 9.23
CA LYS A 234 31.30 16.48 8.25
C LYS A 234 30.82 16.43 6.79
N ASN A 235 29.60 15.95 6.58
CA ASN A 235 29.04 15.77 5.23
C ASN A 235 28.41 17.05 4.66
N ILE A 236 28.39 18.16 5.42
CA ILE A 236 27.87 19.44 4.95
C ILE A 236 29.02 20.25 4.36
N VAL A 237 28.82 20.70 3.12
CA VAL A 237 29.77 21.53 2.38
C VAL A 237 29.11 22.82 1.90
N GLU A 238 29.92 23.89 1.79
CA GLU A 238 29.45 25.19 1.25
C GLU A 238 29.24 25.12 -0.27
N GLU A 239 30.16 24.44 -0.95
CA GLU A 239 30.14 24.28 -2.41
C GLU A 239 30.39 22.82 -2.78
N LEU A 240 29.73 22.39 -3.84
CA LEU A 240 29.96 21.07 -4.42
C LEU A 240 31.33 21.01 -5.11
N SER A 241 31.97 19.84 -5.10
CA SER A 241 33.23 19.63 -5.80
C SER A 241 33.12 19.95 -7.30
N LEU A 242 34.23 20.35 -7.92
CA LEU A 242 34.27 20.71 -9.35
C LEU A 242 33.77 19.57 -10.24
N ASP A 243 34.03 18.31 -9.88
CA ASP A 243 33.59 17.16 -10.67
C ASP A 243 32.06 16.98 -10.59
N ILE A 244 31.49 17.14 -9.39
CA ILE A 244 30.02 17.17 -9.22
C ILE A 244 29.41 18.34 -9.96
N GLN A 245 29.98 19.54 -9.86
CA GLN A 245 29.48 20.73 -10.57
C GLN A 245 29.49 20.54 -12.11
N LYS A 246 30.50 19.90 -12.66
CA LYS A 246 30.57 19.56 -14.09
C LYS A 246 29.49 18.55 -14.48
N SER A 247 29.25 17.55 -13.64
CA SER A 247 28.25 16.50 -13.92
C SER A 247 26.82 17.04 -13.85
N ILE A 248 26.51 18.02 -12.98
CA ILE A 248 25.17 18.59 -12.78
C ILE A 248 24.85 19.80 -13.69
N THR A 249 25.49 19.94 -14.84
CA THR A 249 25.28 21.09 -15.74
C THR A 249 23.83 21.37 -16.11
N ARG A 250 22.98 20.35 -16.16
CA ARG A 250 21.54 20.43 -16.48
C ARG A 250 20.62 20.63 -15.27
N GLN A 251 21.18 20.84 -14.06
CA GLN A 251 20.43 21.02 -12.81
C GLN A 251 20.70 22.42 -12.20
N PRO A 252 20.15 23.50 -12.76
CA PRO A 252 20.48 24.86 -12.35
C PRO A 252 20.16 25.17 -10.90
N SER A 253 19.16 24.51 -10.30
CA SER A 253 18.78 24.68 -8.89
C SER A 253 19.88 24.28 -7.89
N TYR A 254 20.81 23.42 -8.28
CA TYR A 254 21.96 23.01 -7.46
C TYR A 254 23.22 23.85 -7.71
N LYS A 255 23.17 24.81 -8.63
CA LYS A 255 24.30 25.73 -8.91
C LYS A 255 24.21 27.06 -8.16
N ILE A 256 23.08 27.32 -7.48
CA ILE A 256 22.86 28.56 -6.76
C ILE A 256 23.55 28.45 -5.41
N SER A 257 24.71 29.05 -5.27
CA SER A 257 25.38 29.24 -3.98
C SER A 257 24.93 30.58 -3.39
N ASN A 258 24.48 30.58 -2.16
CA ASN A 258 24.29 31.78 -1.35
C ASN A 258 24.63 31.49 0.13
N ALA A 259 24.67 32.53 0.95
CA ALA A 259 25.08 32.43 2.36
C ALA A 259 24.20 31.52 3.22
N PHE A 260 22.99 31.14 2.75
CA PHE A 260 21.99 30.35 3.46
C PHE A 260 21.87 28.92 2.91
N ILE A 261 22.55 28.59 1.81
CA ILE A 261 22.49 27.27 1.19
C ILE A 261 23.73 26.48 1.54
N ARG A 262 23.53 25.22 1.88
CA ARG A 262 24.57 24.20 2.08
C ARG A 262 24.16 22.92 1.34
N TYR A 263 25.12 22.03 1.15
CA TYR A 263 24.87 20.73 0.53
C TYR A 263 25.32 19.63 1.48
N TYR A 264 24.43 18.69 1.75
CA TYR A 264 24.79 17.44 2.42
C TYR A 264 25.12 16.41 1.34
N VAL A 265 26.35 15.92 1.34
CA VAL A 265 26.88 15.02 0.33
C VAL A 265 27.31 13.72 0.97
N VAL A 266 26.74 12.62 0.53
CA VAL A 266 27.08 11.29 1.05
C VAL A 266 27.19 10.27 -0.09
N ASN A 267 28.20 9.37 0.03
CA ASN A 267 28.38 8.24 -0.86
C ASN A 267 27.84 6.99 -0.17
N LYS A 268 26.93 6.27 -0.84
CA LYS A 268 26.31 5.05 -0.33
C LYS A 268 26.15 3.99 -1.40
N LYS A 269 26.12 2.74 -0.93
CA LYS A 269 25.73 1.60 -1.76
C LYS A 269 24.28 1.25 -1.53
N ALA A 270 23.56 0.95 -2.60
CA ALA A 270 22.18 0.49 -2.54
C ALA A 270 21.78 -0.23 -3.84
N LEU A 271 20.65 -0.90 -3.80
CA LEU A 271 20.09 -1.60 -4.97
C LEU A 271 19.56 -0.61 -6.02
N ASP A 272 18.98 0.52 -5.58
CA ASP A 272 18.38 1.52 -6.47
C ASP A 272 18.39 2.96 -5.89
N THR A 273 17.97 3.90 -6.72
CA THR A 273 17.96 5.33 -6.40
C THR A 273 16.98 5.72 -5.29
N GLY A 274 15.84 5.04 -5.20
CA GLY A 274 14.84 5.35 -4.16
C GLY A 274 15.32 4.91 -2.78
N ILE A 275 15.95 3.73 -2.71
CA ILE A 275 16.52 3.20 -1.46
C ILE A 275 17.70 4.05 -1.00
N VAL A 276 18.65 4.36 -1.91
CA VAL A 276 19.82 5.17 -1.52
C VAL A 276 19.43 6.56 -1.04
N THR A 277 18.39 7.14 -1.63
CA THR A 277 17.87 8.45 -1.19
C THR A 277 17.33 8.37 0.23
N ARG A 278 16.59 7.31 0.58
CA ARG A 278 16.07 7.11 1.92
C ARG A 278 17.18 6.87 2.93
N LEU A 279 18.13 5.98 2.64
CA LEU A 279 19.27 5.72 3.51
C LEU A 279 20.13 6.97 3.75
N ALA A 280 20.33 7.79 2.73
CA ALA A 280 21.06 9.04 2.86
C ALA A 280 20.26 10.09 3.66
N TYR A 281 18.93 10.07 3.57
CA TYR A 281 18.07 10.93 4.37
C TYR A 281 18.07 10.52 5.84
N GLU A 282 18.08 9.23 6.15
CA GLU A 282 18.23 8.71 7.51
C GLU A 282 19.56 9.18 8.14
N ASP A 283 20.67 9.15 7.37
CA ASP A 283 21.95 9.70 7.87
C ASP A 283 21.86 11.21 8.12
N LEU A 284 21.25 11.95 7.18
CA LEU A 284 21.06 13.39 7.31
C LEU A 284 20.24 13.71 8.57
N SER A 285 19.13 12.97 8.79
CA SER A 285 18.29 13.16 9.98
C SER A 285 19.07 12.87 11.26
N ASN A 286 19.78 11.75 11.32
CA ASN A 286 20.61 11.38 12.47
C ASN A 286 21.71 12.40 12.75
N ASP A 287 22.40 12.90 11.74
CA ASP A 287 23.45 13.90 11.88
C ASP A 287 22.91 15.22 12.48
N PHE A 288 21.67 15.59 12.12
CA PHE A 288 21.00 16.76 12.70
C PHE A 288 20.46 16.50 14.10
N ASP A 289 19.88 15.32 14.37
CA ASP A 289 19.36 14.97 15.70
C ASP A 289 20.44 15.01 16.79
N PHE A 290 21.69 14.68 16.45
CA PHE A 290 22.83 14.84 17.35
C PHE A 290 23.27 16.32 17.57
N ASN A 291 22.78 17.25 16.73
CA ASN A 291 23.16 18.67 16.75
C ASN A 291 21.92 19.57 16.87
N LEU A 292 21.08 19.31 17.88
CA LEU A 292 19.75 19.90 18.11
C LEU A 292 19.64 21.43 17.94
N GLU A 293 20.71 22.20 18.19
CA GLU A 293 20.70 23.67 18.09
C GLU A 293 20.46 24.19 16.66
N ASP A 294 20.75 23.37 15.63
CA ASP A 294 20.72 23.80 14.25
C ASP A 294 19.44 23.36 13.52
N ILE A 295 18.67 22.40 14.10
CA ILE A 295 17.43 21.85 13.51
C ILE A 295 16.29 22.88 13.48
N ALA A 296 16.17 23.72 14.50
CA ALA A 296 15.08 24.70 14.60
C ALA A 296 15.03 25.67 13.40
N ASN A 297 16.13 25.81 12.67
CA ASN A 297 16.32 26.75 11.58
C ASN A 297 16.47 26.08 10.19
N LEU A 298 16.22 24.76 10.08
CA LEU A 298 16.31 24.01 8.84
C LEU A 298 14.99 23.35 8.46
N LYS A 299 14.54 23.57 7.24
CA LYS A 299 13.49 22.74 6.66
C LYS A 299 14.12 21.50 6.01
N MET A 300 13.85 20.34 6.58
CA MET A 300 14.34 19.08 6.04
C MET A 300 13.93 18.89 4.57
N PRO A 301 14.87 18.49 3.70
CA PRO A 301 14.62 18.36 2.26
C PRO A 301 13.74 17.15 1.95
N SER A 302 12.78 17.31 1.02
CA SER A 302 11.93 16.22 0.55
C SER A 302 12.45 15.56 -0.73
N THR A 303 13.55 16.09 -1.31
CA THR A 303 14.16 15.60 -2.56
C THR A 303 15.66 15.62 -2.47
N ALA A 304 16.32 14.71 -3.19
CA ALA A 304 17.76 14.64 -3.35
C ALA A 304 18.15 14.54 -4.81
N LEU A 305 19.36 14.98 -5.13
CA LEU A 305 20.02 14.68 -6.40
C LEU A 305 20.85 13.41 -6.20
N VAL A 306 20.56 12.39 -7.00
CA VAL A 306 21.27 11.10 -6.99
C VAL A 306 22.14 11.00 -8.23
N ILE A 307 23.41 10.75 -8.04
CA ILE A 307 24.41 10.62 -9.09
C ILE A 307 25.00 9.22 -9.05
N ASN A 308 25.12 8.62 -10.20
CA ASN A 308 25.84 7.38 -10.46
C ASN A 308 26.59 7.55 -11.78
N ASP A 309 27.54 6.68 -12.10
CA ASP A 309 28.35 6.73 -13.33
C ASP A 309 27.53 6.85 -14.61
N SER A 310 26.31 6.35 -14.61
CA SER A 310 25.44 6.25 -15.79
C SER A 310 24.36 7.33 -15.88
N PHE A 311 24.01 8.02 -14.77
CA PHE A 311 22.90 8.98 -14.76
C PHE A 311 22.94 9.96 -13.58
N ILE A 312 22.18 11.03 -13.75
CA ILE A 312 21.88 12.01 -12.70
C ILE A 312 20.36 12.18 -12.63
N ARG A 313 19.79 12.04 -11.45
CA ARG A 313 18.34 12.03 -11.24
C ARG A 313 17.93 12.74 -9.96
N ASN A 314 16.84 13.51 -10.01
CA ASN A 314 16.17 14.01 -8.81
C ASN A 314 15.21 12.94 -8.30
N GLU A 315 15.39 12.55 -7.03
CA GLU A 315 14.54 11.58 -6.36
C GLU A 315 13.83 12.23 -5.17
N LYS A 316 12.64 11.74 -4.87
CA LYS A 316 11.93 12.09 -3.62
C LYS A 316 12.36 11.15 -2.52
N VAL A 317 12.45 11.65 -1.29
CA VAL A 317 12.75 10.83 -0.11
C VAL A 317 11.68 9.75 0.07
N TYR A 318 10.40 10.14 -0.02
CA TYR A 318 9.28 9.23 0.08
C TYR A 318 8.31 9.38 -1.10
N TYR A 319 7.84 8.25 -1.60
CA TYR A 319 6.77 8.16 -2.58
C TYR A 319 5.55 7.52 -1.92
N PHE A 320 4.47 8.28 -1.82
CA PHE A 320 3.20 7.78 -1.33
C PHE A 320 2.31 7.37 -2.50
N ASP A 321 1.69 6.20 -2.36
CA ASP A 321 0.65 5.75 -3.26
C ASP A 321 -0.65 6.50 -2.96
N ASN A 322 -1.46 6.73 -4.00
CA ASN A 322 -2.75 7.43 -3.92
C ASN A 322 -2.72 8.70 -3.08
N LYS A 323 -2.40 9.79 -3.71
CA LYS A 323 -2.68 11.10 -3.16
C LYS A 323 -4.18 11.40 -3.28
N GLU A 324 -4.99 10.65 -2.55
CA GLU A 324 -6.38 11.02 -2.40
C GLU A 324 -6.44 12.27 -1.55
N ASP A 325 -6.98 13.33 -2.12
CA ASP A 325 -7.25 14.55 -1.41
C ASP A 325 -8.66 14.49 -0.80
N ILE A 326 -8.88 15.28 0.24
CA ILE A 326 -10.23 15.45 0.78
C ILE A 326 -11.05 16.13 -0.28
N VAL A 327 -12.20 15.55 -0.56
CA VAL A 327 -13.11 16.05 -1.58
C VAL A 327 -13.54 17.46 -1.26
N VAL A 328 -13.22 18.33 -2.18
CA VAL A 328 -13.87 19.62 -2.32
C VAL A 328 -14.91 19.42 -3.42
N THR A 329 -16.20 19.56 -3.09
CA THR A 329 -17.23 19.53 -4.14
C THR A 329 -16.92 20.63 -5.16
N GLU A 330 -17.08 20.33 -6.46
CA GLU A 330 -16.78 21.30 -7.55
C GLU A 330 -17.43 22.67 -7.35
N SER A 331 -18.51 22.73 -6.54
CA SER A 331 -19.30 23.93 -6.31
C SER A 331 -18.99 24.69 -5.03
N GLN A 332 -18.31 24.08 -4.04
CA GLN A 332 -18.04 24.74 -2.75
C GLN A 332 -16.74 24.28 -2.11
N PRO A 333 -15.88 25.21 -1.64
CA PRO A 333 -14.70 24.87 -0.85
C PRO A 333 -15.07 24.08 0.42
N LEU A 334 -14.21 23.14 0.85
CA LEU A 334 -14.44 22.32 2.05
C LEU A 334 -14.78 23.17 3.29
N GLY A 335 -14.11 24.30 3.47
CA GLY A 335 -14.38 25.24 4.57
C GLY A 335 -15.80 25.80 4.54
N GLU A 336 -16.30 26.16 3.36
CA GLU A 336 -17.67 26.67 3.18
C GLU A 336 -18.70 25.56 3.37
N THR A 337 -18.43 24.36 2.88
CA THR A 337 -19.27 23.18 3.09
C THR A 337 -19.39 22.87 4.59
N ILE A 338 -18.26 22.84 5.32
CA ILE A 338 -18.24 22.61 6.78
C ILE A 338 -18.94 23.76 7.51
N TYR A 339 -18.74 25.01 7.09
CA TYR A 339 -19.40 26.17 7.68
C TYR A 339 -20.93 26.09 7.52
N ASN A 340 -21.40 25.76 6.34
CA ASN A 340 -22.83 25.62 6.05
C ASN A 340 -23.47 24.46 6.84
N ILE A 341 -22.73 23.35 7.01
CA ILE A 341 -23.15 22.23 7.85
C ILE A 341 -23.19 22.63 9.34
N LYS A 342 -22.22 23.44 9.81
CA LYS A 342 -22.13 23.89 11.22
C LYS A 342 -23.37 24.65 11.71
N GLN A 343 -23.99 25.44 10.87
CA GLN A 343 -25.06 26.31 11.31
C GLN A 343 -26.34 25.55 11.70
N ASN A 344 -26.48 24.29 11.31
CA ASN A 344 -27.77 23.65 11.37
C ASN A 344 -27.92 22.44 12.28
N THR A 345 -26.88 21.55 12.52
CA THR A 345 -27.20 20.28 13.22
C THR A 345 -26.03 19.47 13.73
N LEU A 346 -24.78 19.96 13.72
CA LEU A 346 -23.66 19.16 14.22
C LEU A 346 -23.52 19.25 15.74
N SER A 347 -23.46 18.11 16.42
CA SER A 347 -23.03 18.09 17.81
C SER A 347 -21.61 18.66 17.92
N LYS A 348 -21.33 19.30 19.04
CA LYS A 348 -19.97 19.80 19.33
C LYS A 348 -18.93 18.67 19.27
N ASP A 349 -19.31 17.47 19.71
CA ASP A 349 -18.45 16.28 19.67
C ASP A 349 -18.01 15.93 18.23
N ILE A 350 -18.93 15.92 17.25
CA ILE A 350 -18.56 15.60 15.85
C ILE A 350 -17.68 16.69 15.24
N GLN A 351 -17.94 17.95 15.59
CA GLN A 351 -17.12 19.08 15.13
C GLN A 351 -15.68 18.96 15.64
N ASP A 352 -15.50 18.76 16.95
CA ASP A 352 -14.19 18.66 17.58
C ASP A 352 -13.39 17.47 17.02
N ARG A 353 -14.04 16.33 16.79
CA ARG A 353 -13.43 15.14 16.21
C ARG A 353 -13.03 15.33 14.76
N LEU A 354 -13.93 15.91 13.95
CA LEU A 354 -13.64 16.19 12.55
C LEU A 354 -12.46 17.16 12.41
N TYR A 355 -12.45 18.25 13.19
CA TYR A 355 -11.35 19.20 13.16
C TYR A 355 -10.05 18.59 13.64
N SER A 356 -10.08 17.78 14.70
CA SER A 356 -8.90 17.09 15.21
C SER A 356 -8.35 16.11 14.18
N ALA A 357 -9.23 15.33 13.53
CA ALA A 357 -8.81 14.40 12.48
C ALA A 357 -8.20 15.13 11.26
N LEU A 358 -8.85 16.22 10.78
CA LEU A 358 -8.33 17.05 9.70
C LEU A 358 -6.99 17.72 10.06
N ARG A 359 -6.84 18.19 11.31
CA ARG A 359 -5.60 18.78 11.81
C ARG A 359 -4.47 17.74 11.78
N HIS A 360 -4.70 16.53 12.31
CA HIS A 360 -3.68 15.48 12.34
C HIS A 360 -3.36 14.94 10.93
N LEU A 361 -4.33 14.88 10.01
CA LEU A 361 -4.04 14.59 8.61
C LEU A 361 -3.09 15.64 8.02
N ARG A 362 -3.39 16.94 8.22
CA ARG A 362 -2.54 18.04 7.74
C ARG A 362 -1.15 18.00 8.37
N ILE A 363 -1.06 17.80 9.70
CA ILE A 363 0.22 17.68 10.39
C ILE A 363 1.01 16.50 9.80
N GLY A 364 0.41 15.33 9.66
CA GLY A 364 1.04 14.17 9.05
C GLY A 364 1.53 14.43 7.62
N ASP A 365 0.73 15.11 6.78
CA ASP A 365 1.14 15.46 5.42
C ASP A 365 2.33 16.44 5.37
N GLN A 366 2.51 17.26 6.42
CA GLN A 366 3.60 18.22 6.53
C GLN A 366 4.88 17.65 7.16
N GLN A 367 4.79 16.51 7.87
CA GLN A 367 5.97 15.89 8.46
C GLN A 367 6.91 15.35 7.37
N THR A 368 8.20 15.42 7.64
CA THR A 368 9.23 14.81 6.81
C THR A 368 9.49 13.37 7.21
N GLU A 369 9.41 13.07 8.51
CA GLU A 369 9.63 11.74 9.06
C GLU A 369 8.43 10.82 8.87
N ILE A 370 8.70 9.61 8.39
CA ILE A 370 7.64 8.64 8.03
C ILE A 370 6.89 8.15 9.27
N GLU A 371 7.58 7.98 10.38
CA GLU A 371 7.04 7.56 11.68
C GLU A 371 6.05 8.60 12.20
N GLN A 372 6.42 9.88 12.13
CA GLN A 372 5.56 10.98 12.55
C GLN A 372 4.32 11.11 11.66
N ARG A 373 4.45 10.87 10.35
CA ARG A 373 3.30 10.80 9.44
C ARG A 373 2.36 9.69 9.85
N PHE A 374 2.91 8.49 10.05
CA PHE A 374 2.14 7.30 10.44
C PHE A 374 1.37 7.53 11.73
N ILE A 375 2.05 8.01 12.79
CA ILE A 375 1.43 8.29 14.09
C ILE A 375 0.32 9.33 13.97
N ASN A 376 0.54 10.43 13.23
CA ASN A 376 -0.48 11.45 13.05
C ASN A 376 -1.71 10.92 12.30
N TYR A 377 -1.53 10.11 11.25
CA TYR A 377 -2.67 9.51 10.54
C TYR A 377 -3.44 8.52 11.42
N TRP A 378 -2.73 7.78 12.27
CA TRP A 378 -3.36 6.88 13.23
C TRP A 378 -4.17 7.66 14.28
N ILE A 379 -3.61 8.69 14.88
CA ILE A 379 -4.31 9.58 15.82
C ILE A 379 -5.56 10.17 15.17
N ALA A 380 -5.48 10.60 13.91
CA ALA A 380 -6.64 11.10 13.18
C ALA A 380 -7.75 10.05 13.06
N LEU A 381 -7.43 8.79 12.79
CA LEU A 381 -8.39 7.69 12.81
C LEU A 381 -8.97 7.47 14.22
N GLU A 382 -8.13 7.48 15.25
CA GLU A 382 -8.61 7.33 16.63
C GLU A 382 -9.65 8.41 16.99
N PHE A 383 -9.47 9.66 16.56
CA PHE A 383 -10.48 10.71 16.78
C PHE A 383 -11.83 10.38 16.14
N ILE A 384 -11.83 9.79 14.95
CA ILE A 384 -13.09 9.43 14.28
C ILE A 384 -13.81 8.28 15.00
N PHE A 385 -13.05 7.26 15.45
CA PHE A 385 -13.62 6.02 15.96
C PHE A 385 -13.73 5.95 17.48
N ALA A 386 -13.05 6.80 18.25
CA ALA A 386 -13.17 6.83 19.70
C ALA A 386 -14.61 7.10 20.14
N SER A 387 -15.01 6.60 21.30
CA SER A 387 -16.31 6.92 21.92
C SER A 387 -16.18 6.81 23.43
N PRO A 388 -16.39 7.91 24.16
CA PRO A 388 -16.35 7.88 25.63
C PRO A 388 -17.54 7.10 26.24
N ARG A 389 -18.57 6.83 25.43
CA ARG A 389 -19.78 6.07 25.87
C ARG A 389 -19.71 4.59 25.51
N SER A 390 -18.66 4.11 24.88
CA SER A 390 -18.51 2.70 24.50
C SER A 390 -17.60 1.97 25.47
N SER A 391 -17.94 0.74 25.80
CA SER A 391 -17.05 -0.19 26.50
C SER A 391 -15.97 -0.81 25.58
N GLU A 392 -16.18 -0.72 24.26
CA GLU A 392 -15.20 -1.19 23.25
C GLU A 392 -14.01 -0.23 23.20
N SER A 393 -12.80 -0.77 23.11
CA SER A 393 -11.59 0.05 22.87
C SER A 393 -11.66 0.74 21.50
N THR A 394 -10.93 1.85 21.34
CA THR A 394 -10.88 2.56 20.05
C THR A 394 -10.40 1.64 18.92
N PHE A 395 -9.43 0.77 19.18
CA PHE A 395 -8.96 -0.18 18.18
C PHE A 395 -10.04 -1.20 17.78
N GLU A 396 -10.80 -1.75 18.74
CA GLU A 396 -11.93 -2.65 18.43
C GLU A 396 -12.98 -1.95 17.56
N ARG A 397 -13.24 -0.69 17.82
CA ARG A 397 -14.15 0.12 16.99
C ARG A 397 -13.58 0.38 15.60
N ILE A 398 -12.29 0.71 15.46
CA ILE A 398 -11.61 0.85 14.15
C ILE A 398 -11.74 -0.46 13.39
N LYS A 399 -11.38 -1.58 14.01
CA LYS A 399 -11.42 -2.92 13.41
C LYS A 399 -12.83 -3.34 12.96
N LYS A 400 -13.85 -2.91 13.68
CA LYS A 400 -15.25 -3.20 13.36
C LYS A 400 -15.79 -2.33 12.23
N TYR A 401 -15.68 -1.01 12.39
CA TYR A 401 -16.39 -0.06 11.52
C TYR A 401 -15.61 0.36 10.27
N LEU A 402 -14.28 0.42 10.32
CA LEU A 402 -13.49 0.78 9.15
C LEU A 402 -13.65 -0.22 8.00
N PRO A 403 -13.57 -1.56 8.24
CA PRO A 403 -13.90 -2.53 7.19
C PRO A 403 -15.33 -2.42 6.69
N GLU A 404 -16.33 -2.12 7.56
CA GLU A 404 -17.73 -1.93 7.13
C GLU A 404 -17.89 -0.76 6.16
N ILE A 405 -17.22 0.37 6.42
CA ILE A 405 -17.22 1.53 5.53
C ILE A 405 -16.62 1.18 4.17
N LEU A 406 -15.44 0.55 4.18
CA LEU A 406 -14.70 0.21 2.97
C LEU A 406 -15.39 -0.89 2.15
N GLU A 407 -15.93 -1.94 2.78
CA GLU A 407 -16.62 -3.04 2.09
C GLU A 407 -17.92 -2.57 1.40
N CYS A 408 -18.69 -1.69 2.04
CA CYS A 408 -19.89 -1.13 1.43
C CYS A 408 -19.59 -0.35 0.14
N CYS A 409 -18.45 0.34 0.10
CA CYS A 409 -18.04 1.15 -1.03
C CYS A 409 -17.28 0.36 -2.10
N TYR A 410 -16.80 -0.84 -1.80
CA TYR A 410 -15.83 -1.57 -2.61
C TYR A 410 -16.29 -1.88 -4.03
N VAL A 411 -17.50 -2.43 -4.18
CA VAL A 411 -18.07 -2.79 -5.50
C VAL A 411 -18.23 -1.54 -6.35
N LYS A 412 -18.86 -0.50 -5.80
CA LYS A 412 -19.09 0.76 -6.53
C LYS A 412 -17.79 1.41 -6.96
N ARG A 413 -16.77 1.47 -6.09
CA ARG A 413 -15.44 2.02 -6.45
C ARG A 413 -14.83 1.29 -7.63
N ASN A 414 -14.85 -0.04 -7.62
CA ASN A 414 -14.30 -0.83 -8.73
C ASN A 414 -15.04 -0.57 -10.05
N ILE A 415 -16.37 -0.47 -10.03
CA ILE A 415 -17.17 -0.16 -11.23
C ILE A 415 -16.86 1.24 -11.74
N LEU A 416 -16.84 2.24 -10.87
CA LEU A 416 -16.54 3.61 -11.26
C LEU A 416 -15.12 3.77 -11.81
N TYR A 417 -14.13 3.07 -11.22
CA TYR A 417 -12.76 3.04 -11.73
C TYR A 417 -12.70 2.43 -13.15
N ILE A 418 -13.37 1.31 -13.36
CA ILE A 418 -13.46 0.67 -14.68
C ILE A 418 -14.15 1.60 -15.68
N ASN A 419 -15.24 2.25 -15.30
CA ASN A 419 -15.94 3.22 -16.16
C ASN A 419 -15.02 4.38 -16.57
N LYS A 420 -14.26 4.96 -15.62
CA LYS A 420 -13.27 6.00 -15.89
C LYS A 420 -12.20 5.52 -16.88
N TRP A 421 -11.68 4.30 -16.67
CA TRP A 421 -10.69 3.69 -17.54
C TRP A 421 -11.22 3.46 -18.96
N LEU A 422 -12.41 2.89 -19.11
CA LEU A 422 -13.04 2.64 -20.42
C LEU A 422 -13.37 3.93 -21.16
N ARG A 423 -13.80 4.98 -20.46
CA ARG A 423 -14.01 6.32 -21.05
C ARG A 423 -12.70 6.94 -21.53
N GLY A 424 -11.64 6.82 -20.73
CA GLY A 424 -10.29 7.28 -21.13
C GLY A 424 -9.80 6.59 -22.40
N LYS A 425 -10.18 5.34 -22.63
CA LYS A 425 -9.91 4.59 -23.87
C LYS A 425 -10.93 4.84 -25.00
N LYS A 426 -11.94 5.68 -24.77
CA LYS A 426 -13.03 6.02 -25.71
C LYS A 426 -13.88 4.81 -26.15
N VAL A 427 -13.92 3.73 -25.37
CA VAL A 427 -14.76 2.54 -25.67
C VAL A 427 -16.11 2.57 -24.93
N LEU A 428 -16.25 3.43 -23.91
CA LEU A 428 -17.50 3.66 -23.18
C LEU A 428 -17.90 5.13 -23.30
N LYS A 429 -19.19 5.38 -23.59
CA LYS A 429 -19.75 6.75 -23.68
C LYS A 429 -19.84 7.39 -22.29
N ASP A 430 -19.72 8.71 -22.19
CA ASP A 430 -19.63 9.46 -20.93
C ASP A 430 -20.79 9.23 -19.95
N GLN A 431 -22.02 9.11 -20.48
CA GLN A 431 -23.21 8.92 -19.65
C GLN A 431 -23.56 7.44 -19.38
N THR A 432 -22.77 6.50 -19.91
CA THR A 432 -23.03 5.07 -19.80
C THR A 432 -22.19 4.47 -18.68
N SER A 433 -22.71 3.46 -17.99
CA SER A 433 -21.99 2.69 -16.98
C SER A 433 -21.93 1.22 -17.34
N TRP A 434 -20.79 0.58 -17.08
CA TRP A 434 -20.56 -0.85 -17.39
C TRP A 434 -21.64 -1.77 -16.80
N ASP A 435 -22.07 -1.51 -15.57
CA ASP A 435 -23.07 -2.31 -14.87
C ASP A 435 -24.46 -2.26 -15.52
N THR A 436 -24.78 -1.19 -16.25
CA THR A 436 -26.08 -0.98 -16.91
C THR A 436 -26.12 -1.47 -18.36
N LEU A 437 -24.98 -1.87 -18.94
CA LEU A 437 -24.91 -2.36 -20.32
C LEU A 437 -25.58 -3.72 -20.49
N SER A 438 -26.14 -3.96 -21.69
CA SER A 438 -26.58 -5.28 -22.10
C SER A 438 -25.37 -6.24 -22.21
N ASP A 439 -25.61 -7.56 -22.11
CA ASP A 439 -24.54 -8.55 -22.26
C ASP A 439 -23.89 -8.47 -23.65
N LYS A 440 -24.66 -8.17 -24.70
CA LYS A 440 -24.15 -7.97 -26.06
C LYS A 440 -23.20 -6.78 -26.16
N ASP A 441 -23.56 -5.63 -25.52
CA ASP A 441 -22.70 -4.44 -25.51
C ASP A 441 -21.42 -4.69 -24.70
N LYS A 442 -21.53 -5.42 -23.58
CA LYS A 442 -20.36 -5.85 -22.79
C LYS A 442 -19.39 -6.69 -23.61
N GLU A 443 -19.88 -7.64 -24.39
CA GLU A 443 -19.04 -8.47 -25.26
C GLU A 443 -18.33 -7.65 -26.35
N VAL A 444 -19.01 -6.69 -26.95
CA VAL A 444 -18.39 -5.77 -27.91
C VAL A 444 -17.24 -4.99 -27.27
N ILE A 445 -17.45 -4.43 -26.07
CA ILE A 445 -16.39 -3.69 -25.35
C ILE A 445 -15.23 -4.62 -24.96
N ILE A 446 -15.52 -5.83 -24.49
CA ILE A 446 -14.49 -6.82 -24.14
C ILE A 446 -13.60 -7.15 -25.34
N GLY A 447 -14.16 -7.17 -26.56
CA GLY A 447 -13.40 -7.39 -27.80
C GLY A 447 -12.53 -6.21 -28.25
N GLN A 448 -12.73 -5.01 -27.70
CA GLN A 448 -12.03 -3.77 -28.11
C GLN A 448 -10.94 -3.32 -27.15
N VAL A 449 -10.78 -3.96 -26.02
CA VAL A 449 -9.84 -3.55 -24.96
C VAL A 449 -8.60 -4.44 -24.94
N ASP A 450 -7.52 -3.93 -24.33
CA ASP A 450 -6.31 -4.72 -24.07
C ASP A 450 -6.57 -5.91 -23.13
N ILE A 451 -5.64 -6.84 -23.11
CA ILE A 451 -5.77 -8.11 -22.39
C ILE A 451 -5.94 -7.93 -20.87
N LEU A 452 -5.31 -6.93 -20.27
CA LEU A 452 -5.44 -6.62 -18.83
C LEU A 452 -6.86 -6.11 -18.52
N THR A 453 -7.37 -5.21 -19.34
CA THR A 453 -8.74 -4.68 -19.23
C THR A 453 -9.77 -5.79 -19.51
N LYS A 454 -9.56 -6.62 -20.52
CA LYS A 454 -10.39 -7.79 -20.84
C LYS A 454 -10.52 -8.71 -19.61
N TYR A 455 -9.40 -9.10 -19.02
CA TYR A 455 -9.39 -9.93 -17.82
C TYR A 455 -10.22 -9.31 -16.68
N ARG A 456 -10.07 -8.02 -16.43
CA ARG A 456 -10.81 -7.32 -15.36
C ARG A 456 -12.31 -7.32 -15.59
N LEU A 457 -12.72 -7.04 -16.81
CA LEU A 457 -14.13 -7.03 -17.19
C LEU A 457 -14.74 -8.42 -17.05
N LEU A 458 -14.07 -9.46 -17.53
CA LEU A 458 -14.52 -10.84 -17.40
C LEU A 458 -14.57 -11.29 -15.93
N LYS A 459 -13.56 -10.95 -15.14
CA LYS A 459 -13.51 -11.26 -13.71
C LYS A 459 -14.60 -10.52 -12.93
N LEU A 460 -14.85 -9.25 -13.25
CA LEU A 460 -15.94 -8.48 -12.67
C LEU A 460 -17.30 -9.10 -13.04
N LYS A 461 -17.52 -9.45 -14.32
CA LYS A 461 -18.71 -10.15 -14.79
C LYS A 461 -18.90 -11.46 -14.01
N ALA A 462 -17.87 -12.30 -13.90
CA ALA A 462 -17.94 -13.58 -13.20
C ALA A 462 -18.23 -13.45 -11.68
N ARG A 463 -17.66 -12.43 -11.02
CA ARG A 463 -17.88 -12.17 -9.59
C ARG A 463 -19.25 -11.59 -9.27
N MET A 464 -19.86 -10.90 -10.22
CA MET A 464 -21.10 -10.15 -10.02
C MET A 464 -22.32 -10.81 -10.67
N CYS A 465 -22.15 -11.92 -11.39
CA CYS A 465 -23.26 -12.63 -12.02
C CYS A 465 -24.18 -13.37 -11.04
N HIS A 466 -23.66 -13.74 -9.85
CA HIS A 466 -24.39 -14.46 -8.82
C HIS A 466 -24.18 -13.85 -7.43
N LYS A 467 -25.25 -13.79 -6.64
CA LYS A 467 -25.27 -13.25 -5.28
C LYS A 467 -24.17 -13.86 -4.38
N ASP A 468 -23.96 -15.16 -4.45
CA ASP A 468 -22.99 -15.84 -3.59
C ASP A 468 -21.54 -15.53 -3.98
N LYS A 469 -21.24 -15.41 -5.28
CA LYS A 469 -19.91 -14.97 -5.75
C LYS A 469 -19.61 -13.53 -5.37
N THR A 470 -20.62 -12.66 -5.42
CA THR A 470 -20.47 -11.26 -4.94
C THR A 470 -20.21 -11.24 -3.44
N LYS A 471 -20.90 -12.08 -2.64
CA LYS A 471 -20.66 -12.20 -1.20
C LYS A 471 -19.25 -12.68 -0.90
N GLU A 472 -18.77 -13.70 -1.59
CA GLU A 472 -17.41 -14.21 -1.44
C GLU A 472 -16.37 -13.15 -1.78
N TYR A 473 -16.57 -12.41 -2.86
CA TYR A 473 -15.70 -11.31 -3.27
C TYR A 473 -15.57 -10.23 -2.20
N ILE A 474 -16.70 -9.83 -1.60
CA ILE A 474 -16.71 -8.83 -0.52
C ILE A 474 -16.10 -9.40 0.75
N LYS A 475 -16.39 -10.66 1.11
CA LYS A 475 -15.81 -11.33 2.27
C LYS A 475 -14.27 -11.39 2.18
N ASN A 476 -13.74 -11.74 1.02
CA ASN A 476 -12.29 -11.78 0.80
C ASN A 476 -11.65 -10.39 0.94
N HIS A 477 -12.31 -9.34 0.42
CA HIS A 477 -11.85 -7.96 0.63
C HIS A 477 -11.87 -7.57 2.11
N ARG A 478 -12.93 -7.92 2.84
CA ARG A 478 -13.03 -7.66 4.29
C ARG A 478 -11.92 -8.35 5.07
N ASN A 479 -11.65 -9.63 4.80
CA ASN A 479 -10.58 -10.37 5.47
C ASN A 479 -9.22 -9.68 5.27
N ASN A 480 -8.92 -9.28 4.03
CA ASN A 480 -7.69 -8.55 3.71
C ASN A 480 -7.58 -7.22 4.46
N LEU A 481 -8.70 -6.49 4.62
CA LEU A 481 -8.73 -5.25 5.41
C LEU A 481 -8.47 -5.54 6.89
N GLU A 482 -9.06 -6.58 7.47
CA GLU A 482 -8.87 -6.95 8.86
C GLU A 482 -7.43 -7.36 9.15
N TYR A 483 -6.78 -8.14 8.26
CA TYR A 483 -5.35 -8.46 8.34
C TYR A 483 -4.50 -7.18 8.31
N HIS A 484 -4.79 -6.30 7.37
CA HIS A 484 -4.02 -5.07 7.19
C HIS A 484 -4.18 -4.08 8.35
N ILE A 485 -5.40 -3.88 8.86
CA ILE A 485 -5.67 -3.01 10.01
C ILE A 485 -4.99 -3.55 11.28
N THR A 486 -4.98 -4.86 11.47
CA THR A 486 -4.29 -5.51 12.60
C THR A 486 -2.77 -5.29 12.50
N ARG A 487 -2.21 -5.38 11.29
CA ARG A 487 -0.78 -5.08 11.02
C ARG A 487 -0.44 -3.61 11.31
N ILE A 488 -1.28 -2.68 10.85
CA ILE A 488 -1.12 -1.25 11.13
C ILE A 488 -1.13 -0.98 12.64
N TYR A 489 -2.05 -1.58 13.37
CA TYR A 489 -2.14 -1.42 14.83
C TYR A 489 -0.92 -1.98 15.55
N ARG A 490 -0.41 -3.13 15.13
CA ARG A 490 0.81 -3.71 15.68
C ARG A 490 1.99 -2.78 15.44
N LEU A 491 2.17 -2.29 14.21
CA LEU A 491 3.24 -1.35 13.87
C LEU A 491 3.17 -0.07 14.72
N ARG A 492 1.95 0.46 14.95
CA ARG A 492 1.75 1.61 15.85
C ARG A 492 2.25 1.33 17.27
N ASN A 493 1.94 0.14 17.80
CA ASN A 493 2.38 -0.24 19.15
C ASN A 493 3.90 -0.40 19.23
N GLU A 494 4.51 -1.04 18.24
CA GLU A 494 5.96 -1.18 18.13
C GLU A 494 6.67 0.18 18.06
N LEU A 495 6.17 1.13 17.27
CA LEU A 495 6.73 2.47 17.17
C LEU A 495 6.65 3.27 18.49
N ILE A 496 5.54 3.14 19.21
CA ILE A 496 5.35 3.88 20.46
C ILE A 496 6.14 3.28 21.61
N HIS A 497 6.28 1.95 21.67
CA HIS A 497 6.87 1.26 22.81
C HIS A 497 8.34 0.88 22.61
N GLU A 498 8.77 0.65 21.36
CA GLU A 498 10.11 0.17 21.05
C GLU A 498 11.00 1.24 20.40
N ALA A 499 10.42 2.38 20.00
CA ALA A 499 11.11 3.47 19.28
C ALA A 499 11.95 2.99 18.08
N ALA A 500 11.60 1.84 17.50
CA ALA A 500 12.38 1.21 16.42
C ALA A 500 11.95 1.76 15.05
N ILE A 501 12.91 2.25 14.28
CA ILE A 501 12.73 2.57 12.86
C ILE A 501 12.52 1.24 12.11
N LYS A 502 11.39 1.12 11.41
CA LYS A 502 11.05 -0.11 10.68
C LYS A 502 11.25 0.09 9.17
N GLN A 503 11.87 -0.89 8.54
CA GLN A 503 11.88 -0.97 7.08
C GLN A 503 10.42 -1.17 6.57
N ASP A 504 10.10 -0.69 5.38
CA ASP A 504 8.79 -0.81 4.70
C ASP A 504 7.60 -0.02 5.27
N MET A 505 7.83 0.97 6.14
CA MET A 505 6.75 1.82 6.64
C MET A 505 6.01 2.61 5.54
N VAL A 506 6.65 2.89 4.40
CA VAL A 506 6.09 3.75 3.34
C VAL A 506 4.78 3.20 2.80
N ASN A 507 4.73 1.89 2.48
CA ASN A 507 3.52 1.26 1.95
C ASN A 507 2.39 1.22 2.98
N VAL A 508 2.72 0.87 4.24
CA VAL A 508 1.74 0.80 5.33
C VAL A 508 1.21 2.19 5.68
N THR A 509 2.07 3.20 5.71
CA THR A 509 1.70 4.62 5.95
C THR A 509 0.82 5.15 4.82
N SER A 510 1.14 4.81 3.57
CA SER A 510 0.34 5.17 2.40
C SER A 510 -1.08 4.59 2.48
N ASN A 511 -1.20 3.31 2.85
CA ASN A 511 -2.50 2.67 3.01
C ASN A 511 -3.29 3.24 4.20
N LEU A 512 -2.60 3.55 5.31
CA LEU A 512 -3.23 4.20 6.47
C LEU A 512 -3.79 5.58 6.10
N ARG A 513 -3.00 6.39 5.35
CA ARG A 513 -3.47 7.67 4.81
C ARG A 513 -4.71 7.50 3.93
N PHE A 514 -4.68 6.51 3.04
CA PHE A 514 -5.84 6.19 2.20
C PHE A 514 -7.08 5.87 3.04
N TYR A 515 -6.98 5.01 4.05
CA TYR A 515 -8.12 4.67 4.91
C TYR A 515 -8.66 5.88 5.66
N LEU A 516 -7.78 6.74 6.16
CA LEU A 516 -8.15 7.98 6.84
C LEU A 516 -8.89 8.93 5.90
N VAL A 517 -8.29 9.25 4.76
CA VAL A 517 -8.87 10.20 3.79
C VAL A 517 -10.20 9.68 3.25
N PHE A 518 -10.27 8.38 2.93
CA PHE A 518 -11.51 7.76 2.48
C PHE A 518 -12.63 7.85 3.54
N THR A 519 -12.30 7.56 4.80
CA THR A 519 -13.27 7.65 5.91
C THR A 519 -13.75 9.09 6.14
N LEU A 520 -12.83 10.06 6.10
CA LEU A 520 -13.16 11.49 6.21
C LEU A 520 -14.09 11.93 5.08
N ASN A 521 -13.80 11.52 3.84
CA ASN A 521 -14.66 11.83 2.70
C ASN A 521 -16.05 11.21 2.86
N GLN A 522 -16.16 9.97 3.32
CA GLN A 522 -17.46 9.34 3.59
C GLN A 522 -18.22 10.04 4.72
N LEU A 523 -17.52 10.52 5.74
CA LEU A 523 -18.11 11.31 6.81
C LEU A 523 -18.65 12.66 6.28
N ILE A 524 -17.88 13.35 5.44
CA ILE A 524 -18.28 14.61 4.82
C ILE A 524 -19.51 14.40 3.91
N VAL A 525 -19.51 13.36 3.08
CA VAL A 525 -20.66 12.98 2.24
C VAL A 525 -21.90 12.72 3.10
N PHE A 526 -21.76 11.96 4.20
CA PHE A 526 -22.85 11.71 5.13
C PHE A 526 -23.42 13.00 5.72
N LEU A 527 -22.58 13.95 6.10
CA LEU A 527 -23.00 15.23 6.65
C LEU A 527 -23.73 16.10 5.60
N ILE A 528 -23.24 16.11 4.35
CA ILE A 528 -23.90 16.83 3.24
C ILE A 528 -25.28 16.23 2.95
N GLU A 529 -25.42 14.90 2.92
CA GLU A 529 -26.71 14.22 2.71
C GLU A 529 -27.72 14.52 3.83
N ARG A 530 -27.25 14.91 5.01
CA ARG A 530 -28.05 15.16 6.21
C ARG A 530 -28.11 16.64 6.63
N LYS A 531 -27.69 17.56 5.76
CA LYS A 531 -27.64 19.01 6.07
C LYS A 531 -28.96 19.59 6.55
N ASP A 532 -30.10 19.05 6.08
CA ASP A 532 -31.44 19.50 6.42
C ASP A 532 -32.06 18.67 7.57
N SER A 533 -31.28 17.88 8.30
CA SER A 533 -31.77 17.10 9.44
C SER A 533 -32.19 18.03 10.59
N THR A 534 -33.36 17.79 11.13
CA THR A 534 -33.88 18.49 12.33
C THR A 534 -33.30 17.93 13.63
N ARG A 535 -32.59 16.81 13.57
CA ARG A 535 -31.95 16.15 14.71
C ARG A 535 -30.46 16.43 14.71
N GLU A 536 -29.92 16.63 15.90
CA GLU A 536 -28.46 16.71 16.10
C GLU A 536 -27.79 15.41 15.64
N LEU A 537 -26.78 15.55 14.79
CA LEU A 537 -25.98 14.43 14.28
C LEU A 537 -24.75 14.22 15.14
N ASP A 538 -24.43 12.97 15.43
CA ASP A 538 -23.19 12.54 16.05
C ASP A 538 -22.48 11.46 15.22
N ILE A 539 -21.25 11.08 15.62
CA ILE A 539 -20.44 10.09 14.91
C ILE A 539 -21.10 8.71 14.93
N SER A 540 -21.93 8.40 15.92
CA SER A 540 -22.64 7.12 16.03
C SER A 540 -23.68 6.95 14.93
N HIS A 541 -24.29 8.04 14.46
CA HIS A 541 -25.20 8.00 13.31
C HIS A 541 -24.46 7.63 12.02
N PHE A 542 -23.27 8.20 11.81
CA PHE A 542 -22.42 7.84 10.67
C PHE A 542 -22.02 6.37 10.71
N LEU A 543 -21.46 5.90 11.83
CA LEU A 543 -21.07 4.50 12.00
C LEU A 543 -22.28 3.56 11.91
N GLY A 544 -23.41 3.95 12.50
CA GLY A 544 -24.68 3.22 12.42
C GLY A 544 -25.21 3.07 11.00
N LYS A 545 -25.10 4.12 10.15
CA LYS A 545 -25.44 4.04 8.72
C LYS A 545 -24.70 2.90 8.05
N PHE A 546 -23.38 2.84 8.20
CA PHE A 546 -22.56 1.81 7.54
C PHE A 546 -22.76 0.41 8.14
N ASN A 547 -23.00 0.30 9.46
CA ASN A 547 -23.31 -0.99 10.07
C ASN A 547 -24.63 -1.57 9.54
N ILE A 548 -25.68 -0.74 9.42
CA ILE A 548 -26.98 -1.16 8.85
C ILE A 548 -26.80 -1.49 7.37
N LEU A 549 -26.10 -0.63 6.62
CA LEU A 549 -25.86 -0.83 5.18
C LEU A 549 -25.06 -2.11 4.91
N SER A 550 -24.01 -2.38 5.67
CA SER A 550 -23.22 -3.61 5.57
C SER A 550 -24.08 -4.86 5.80
N LYS A 551 -24.93 -4.85 6.84
CA LYS A 551 -25.87 -5.95 7.10
C LYS A 551 -26.87 -6.16 5.96
N TYR A 552 -27.42 -5.06 5.44
CA TYR A 552 -28.34 -5.11 4.31
C TYR A 552 -27.68 -5.64 3.05
N LEU A 553 -26.53 -5.10 2.67
CA LEU A 553 -25.78 -5.51 1.47
C LEU A 553 -25.30 -6.96 1.55
N LYS A 554 -24.99 -7.49 2.74
CA LYS A 554 -24.68 -8.91 2.93
C LYS A 554 -25.89 -9.82 2.70
N LYS A 555 -27.09 -9.33 3.02
CA LYS A 555 -28.36 -10.04 2.80
C LYS A 555 -28.81 -9.93 1.34
N GLU A 556 -28.81 -8.70 0.81
CA GLU A 556 -29.30 -8.35 -0.53
C GLU A 556 -28.12 -7.95 -1.45
N CYS A 557 -27.21 -8.89 -1.67
CA CYS A 557 -25.92 -8.69 -2.34
C CYS A 557 -26.09 -8.61 -3.88
N THR A 558 -26.63 -7.48 -4.37
CA THR A 558 -26.80 -7.20 -5.80
C THR A 558 -26.03 -5.96 -6.23
N ILE A 559 -25.55 -5.90 -7.48
CA ILE A 559 -24.85 -4.74 -8.03
C ILE A 559 -25.70 -3.47 -7.88
N ASN A 560 -27.00 -3.56 -8.23
CA ASN A 560 -27.90 -2.42 -8.18
C ASN A 560 -27.97 -1.81 -6.75
N ASN A 561 -27.95 -2.66 -5.71
CA ASN A 561 -27.96 -2.17 -4.34
C ASN A 561 -26.64 -1.45 -3.98
N PHE A 562 -25.48 -1.97 -4.41
CA PHE A 562 -24.20 -1.27 -4.21
C PHE A 562 -24.14 0.05 -4.97
N MET A 563 -24.66 0.11 -6.19
CA MET A 563 -24.64 1.32 -7.00
C MET A 563 -25.61 2.38 -6.50
N SER A 564 -26.80 2.01 -6.01
CA SER A 564 -27.86 2.95 -5.61
C SER A 564 -27.76 3.41 -4.16
N MET A 565 -27.36 2.52 -3.23
CA MET A 565 -27.41 2.80 -1.78
C MET A 565 -26.14 3.42 -1.22
N VAL A 566 -25.04 3.37 -1.95
CA VAL A 566 -23.74 3.90 -1.51
C VAL A 566 -23.45 5.18 -2.27
N SER A 567 -23.25 6.28 -1.55
CA SER A 567 -22.74 7.51 -2.14
C SER A 567 -21.21 7.52 -2.08
N ILE A 568 -20.58 7.67 -3.22
CA ILE A 568 -19.14 7.89 -3.33
C ILE A 568 -18.95 9.11 -4.21
N ASP A 569 -18.15 10.07 -3.77
CA ASP A 569 -17.84 11.22 -4.60
C ASP A 569 -16.97 10.79 -5.79
N LYS A 570 -17.18 11.45 -6.95
CA LYS A 570 -16.49 11.16 -8.20
C LYS A 570 -14.97 11.35 -8.11
N PHE A 571 -14.50 12.16 -7.15
CA PHE A 571 -13.07 12.49 -7.00
C PHE A 571 -12.28 11.48 -6.19
N ILE A 572 -12.93 10.50 -5.53
CA ILE A 572 -12.25 9.43 -4.77
C ILE A 572 -11.81 8.26 -5.69
N ILE A 573 -11.97 8.40 -7.01
CA ILE A 573 -11.76 7.29 -7.97
C ILE A 573 -10.62 7.62 -8.91
#